data_a99a56d13be1aac447827523d918e2a1
#
_entry.id   a99a56d13be1aac447827523d918e2a1
#
_cell.length_a   1.000
_cell.length_b   1.000
_cell.length_c   1.000
_cell.angle_alpha   90.00
_cell.angle_beta   90.00
_cell.angle_gamma   90.00
#
_symmetry.space_group_name_H-M   'P 1'
#
loop_
_entity.id
_entity.type
_entity.pdbx_description
1 polymer ?
#
loop_
_entity_poly.entity_id
_entity_poly.type
_entity_poly.pdbx_seq_one_letter_code
_entity_poly.pdbx_strand_id
1 'polypeptide(L)'
;MKPSDFRAVAIVALGLLALPAVGYAAGSSSSSEEAKPDLYKQAEDLIDDEEYAEAIPLLQQSIQEKGEYADALNLLGYANRKLGDKAKAMTYYTKALNKEPNHLGANEYMGELYLEMNDLPKAEERLAVLKSACGDCDEYDDLEDEIDDYKDEHGLS
;
A
#
# COMPACT_ATOMS: atom_id res chain seq x y z
N MET A 1 -62.12 -36.38 -2.54
CA MET A 1 -62.55 -37.32 -1.48
C MET A 1 -62.03 -36.82 -0.15
N LYS A 2 -62.96 -36.36 0.70
CA LYS A 2 -62.88 -36.06 2.14
C LYS A 2 -63.11 -37.37 2.90
N PRO A 3 -63.04 -37.42 4.23
CA PRO A 3 -62.24 -36.79 5.28
C PRO A 3 -61.71 -37.84 6.29
N SER A 4 -61.14 -37.44 7.36
CA SER A 4 -61.62 -37.75 8.70
C SER A 4 -60.72 -37.23 9.83
N ASP A 5 -61.45 -36.47 10.61
CA ASP A 5 -61.12 -36.00 11.96
C ASP A 5 -60.69 -37.14 12.90
N PHE A 6 -59.85 -36.79 13.87
CA PHE A 6 -60.06 -37.30 15.24
C PHE A 6 -59.58 -36.27 16.31
N ARG A 7 -60.55 -35.99 17.15
CA ARG A 7 -60.52 -35.07 18.29
C ARG A 7 -59.90 -35.73 19.53
N ALA A 8 -59.55 -34.83 20.41
CA ALA A 8 -59.56 -34.90 21.88
C ALA A 8 -58.32 -35.58 22.54
N VAL A 9 -57.83 -35.19 23.68
CA VAL A 9 -58.38 -34.59 24.88
C VAL A 9 -57.26 -33.98 25.71
N ALA A 10 -57.56 -32.89 26.41
CA ALA A 10 -56.72 -32.20 27.38
C ALA A 10 -56.47 -33.03 28.64
N ILE A 11 -55.27 -32.89 29.20
CA ILE A 11 -55.08 -33.01 30.65
C ILE A 11 -54.11 -31.94 31.12
N VAL A 12 -54.61 -31.10 32.01
CA VAL A 12 -53.93 -30.11 32.83
C VAL A 12 -53.14 -30.81 33.92
N ALA A 13 -51.87 -30.50 34.05
CA ALA A 13 -51.14 -30.74 35.29
C ALA A 13 -50.27 -29.54 35.61
N LEU A 14 -50.74 -28.77 36.59
CA LEU A 14 -49.98 -27.70 37.24
C LEU A 14 -48.83 -28.32 38.03
N GLY A 15 -47.61 -27.99 37.64
CA GLY A 15 -46.42 -28.29 38.44
C GLY A 15 -45.54 -27.04 38.53
N LEU A 16 -45.68 -26.29 39.65
CA LEU A 16 -44.73 -25.25 40.00
C LEU A 16 -43.41 -25.92 40.36
N LEU A 17 -42.41 -25.75 39.49
CA LEU A 17 -41.02 -26.00 39.85
C LEU A 17 -40.24 -24.67 39.76
N ALA A 18 -39.90 -24.16 40.94
CA ALA A 18 -38.98 -23.03 41.08
C ALA A 18 -37.60 -23.42 40.57
N LEU A 19 -37.22 -22.80 39.44
CA LEU A 19 -35.84 -22.91 38.96
C LEU A 19 -34.96 -21.84 39.64
N PRO A 20 -33.75 -22.16 40.11
CA PRO A 20 -32.82 -21.16 40.61
C PRO A 20 -32.35 -20.27 39.45
N ALA A 21 -32.35 -18.96 39.67
CA ALA A 21 -31.78 -18.00 38.79
C ALA A 21 -30.28 -18.23 38.64
N VAL A 22 -29.88 -18.88 37.57
CA VAL A 22 -28.46 -18.91 37.16
C VAL A 22 -28.15 -17.53 36.64
N GLY A 23 -27.35 -16.78 37.42
CA GLY A 23 -26.84 -15.49 37.01
C GLY A 23 -26.02 -15.66 35.73
N TYR A 24 -26.55 -15.17 34.65
CA TYR A 24 -25.77 -14.95 33.44
C TYR A 24 -24.77 -13.84 33.76
N ALA A 25 -23.53 -14.23 34.07
CA ALA A 25 -22.43 -13.30 33.99
C ALA A 25 -22.30 -12.90 32.53
N ALA A 26 -22.71 -11.67 32.18
CA ALA A 26 -22.39 -11.06 30.93
C ALA A 26 -20.85 -10.93 30.86
N GLY A 27 -20.21 -11.96 30.32
CA GLY A 27 -18.84 -11.88 29.90
C GLY A 27 -18.79 -10.83 28.80
N SER A 28 -18.27 -9.65 29.13
CA SER A 28 -17.85 -8.71 28.11
C SER A 28 -16.69 -9.38 27.36
N SER A 29 -17.01 -10.04 26.26
CA SER A 29 -16.01 -10.34 25.25
C SER A 29 -15.55 -9.00 24.69
N SER A 30 -14.50 -8.44 25.26
CA SER A 30 -13.68 -7.49 24.56
C SER A 30 -13.09 -8.28 23.39
N SER A 31 -13.76 -8.26 22.23
CA SER A 31 -13.11 -8.56 20.99
C SER A 31 -11.99 -7.52 20.89
N SER A 32 -10.76 -7.93 21.20
CA SER A 32 -9.59 -7.20 20.71
C SER A 32 -9.75 -7.24 19.20
N GLU A 33 -10.20 -6.13 18.63
CA GLU A 33 -10.12 -5.88 17.19
C GLU A 33 -8.62 -5.95 16.91
N GLU A 34 -8.17 -7.08 16.39
CA GLU A 34 -6.80 -7.20 15.92
C GLU A 34 -6.62 -6.10 14.88
N ALA A 35 -5.72 -5.17 15.17
CA ALA A 35 -5.44 -4.05 14.26
C ALA A 35 -5.11 -4.64 12.89
N LYS A 36 -5.90 -4.26 11.88
CA LYS A 36 -5.70 -4.73 10.50
C LYS A 36 -4.25 -4.41 10.10
N PRO A 37 -3.49 -5.37 9.58
CA PRO A 37 -2.11 -5.14 9.19
C PRO A 37 -2.00 -3.96 8.22
N ASP A 38 -1.03 -3.08 8.42
CA ASP A 38 -0.77 -2.00 7.48
C ASP A 38 -0.12 -2.56 6.21
N LEU A 39 -0.91 -2.64 5.14
CA LEU A 39 -0.49 -3.20 3.86
C LEU A 39 0.66 -2.42 3.22
N TYR A 40 0.70 -1.10 3.45
CA TYR A 40 1.78 -0.26 2.96
C TYR A 40 3.09 -0.64 3.65
N LYS A 41 3.08 -0.75 4.99
CA LYS A 41 4.27 -1.13 5.75
C LYS A 41 4.78 -2.54 5.39
N GLN A 42 3.87 -3.49 5.18
CA GLN A 42 4.27 -4.82 4.72
C GLN A 42 4.91 -4.78 3.32
N ALA A 43 4.41 -3.89 2.44
CA ALA A 43 5.00 -3.72 1.12
C ALA A 43 6.37 -3.03 1.17
N GLU A 44 6.58 -2.09 2.10
CA GLU A 44 7.91 -1.50 2.35
C GLU A 44 8.89 -2.59 2.78
N ASP A 45 8.52 -3.43 3.76
CA ASP A 45 9.37 -4.52 4.23
C ASP A 45 9.76 -5.48 3.08
N LEU A 46 8.81 -5.80 2.17
CA LEU A 46 9.09 -6.61 0.98
C LEU A 46 9.99 -5.90 -0.05
N ILE A 47 9.88 -4.58 -0.16
CA ILE A 47 10.77 -3.79 -1.03
C ILE A 47 12.20 -3.78 -0.49
N ASP A 48 12.36 -3.65 0.82
CA ASP A 48 13.66 -3.72 1.49
C ASP A 48 14.31 -5.11 1.33
N ASP A 49 13.48 -6.17 1.27
CA ASP A 49 13.90 -7.55 0.99
C ASP A 49 14.07 -7.85 -0.51
N GLU A 50 13.91 -6.87 -1.39
CA GLU A 50 13.94 -6.98 -2.86
C GLU A 50 12.82 -7.87 -3.45
N GLU A 51 11.80 -8.19 -2.70
CA GLU A 51 10.65 -9.00 -3.12
C GLU A 51 9.59 -8.14 -3.84
N TYR A 52 10.03 -7.47 -4.91
CA TYR A 52 9.23 -6.45 -5.62
C TYR A 52 7.91 -6.97 -6.18
N ALA A 53 7.89 -8.21 -6.66
CA ALA A 53 6.69 -8.81 -7.24
C ALA A 53 5.60 -9.04 -6.18
N GLU A 54 5.99 -9.37 -4.97
CA GLU A 54 5.13 -9.59 -3.82
C GLU A 54 4.64 -8.28 -3.20
N ALA A 55 5.44 -7.22 -3.24
CA ALA A 55 5.07 -5.88 -2.75
C ALA A 55 3.93 -5.25 -3.57
N ILE A 56 3.92 -5.43 -4.90
CA ILE A 56 2.94 -4.80 -5.81
C ILE A 56 1.49 -5.06 -5.40
N PRO A 57 1.01 -6.30 -5.18
CA PRO A 57 -0.39 -6.54 -4.80
C PRO A 57 -0.77 -5.89 -3.46
N LEU A 58 0.14 -5.80 -2.50
CA LEU A 58 -0.12 -5.15 -1.22
C LEU A 58 -0.29 -3.62 -1.38
N LEU A 59 0.57 -2.98 -2.18
CA LEU A 59 0.44 -1.57 -2.52
C LEU A 59 -0.87 -1.28 -3.26
N GLN A 60 -1.24 -2.13 -4.21
CA GLN A 60 -2.50 -2.00 -4.93
C GLN A 60 -3.71 -2.14 -4.00
N GLN A 61 -3.66 -3.08 -3.06
CA GLN A 61 -4.72 -3.26 -2.07
C GLN A 61 -4.76 -2.06 -1.10
N SER A 62 -3.60 -1.53 -0.66
CA SER A 62 -3.54 -0.32 0.16
C SER A 62 -4.22 0.87 -0.53
N ILE A 63 -3.96 1.04 -1.84
CA ILE A 63 -4.61 2.07 -2.65
C ILE A 63 -6.12 1.85 -2.78
N GLN A 64 -6.57 0.60 -2.92
CA GLN A 64 -8.01 0.30 -2.97
C GLN A 64 -8.73 0.65 -1.66
N GLU A 65 -8.06 0.50 -0.54
CA GLU A 65 -8.62 0.78 0.79
C GLU A 65 -8.55 2.26 1.19
N LYS A 66 -7.43 2.93 0.89
CA LYS A 66 -7.14 4.30 1.33
C LYS A 66 -7.34 5.36 0.22
N GLY A 67 -7.53 4.94 -1.02
CA GLY A 67 -7.42 5.80 -2.21
C GLY A 67 -5.97 5.95 -2.68
N GLU A 68 -5.75 6.52 -3.85
CA GLU A 68 -4.39 6.77 -4.37
C GLU A 68 -3.70 7.88 -3.55
N TYR A 69 -2.47 7.64 -3.09
CA TYR A 69 -1.56 8.58 -2.42
C TYR A 69 -0.13 8.44 -2.94
N ALA A 70 0.67 9.49 -2.79
CA ALA A 70 1.97 9.60 -3.47
C ALA A 70 2.94 8.50 -3.07
N ASP A 71 3.07 8.20 -1.77
CA ASP A 71 4.01 7.17 -1.29
C ASP A 71 3.76 5.81 -1.92
N ALA A 72 2.49 5.33 -1.92
CA ALA A 72 2.19 4.02 -2.50
C ALA A 72 2.37 3.99 -4.03
N LEU A 73 2.08 5.08 -4.71
CA LEU A 73 2.34 5.21 -6.13
C LEU A 73 3.85 5.25 -6.41
N ASN A 74 4.64 5.92 -5.57
CA ASN A 74 6.09 5.92 -5.65
C ASN A 74 6.65 4.49 -5.54
N LEU A 75 6.27 3.74 -4.50
CA LEU A 75 6.73 2.36 -4.32
C LEU A 75 6.25 1.42 -5.44
N LEU A 76 5.05 1.62 -6.00
CA LEU A 76 4.63 0.88 -7.21
C LEU A 76 5.52 1.22 -8.43
N GLY A 77 5.92 2.47 -8.57
CA GLY A 77 6.89 2.90 -9.57
C GLY A 77 8.23 2.18 -9.38
N TYR A 78 8.76 2.23 -8.17
CA TYR A 78 10.03 1.62 -7.80
C TYR A 78 10.03 0.10 -8.06
N ALA A 79 9.05 -0.62 -7.53
CA ALA A 79 8.93 -2.07 -7.74
C ALA A 79 8.86 -2.44 -9.23
N ASN A 80 8.06 -1.71 -10.03
CA ASN A 80 7.99 -1.98 -11.48
C ASN A 80 9.31 -1.63 -12.19
N ARG A 81 10.04 -0.58 -11.78
CA ARG A 81 11.36 -0.25 -12.33
C ARG A 81 12.37 -1.36 -12.05
N LYS A 82 12.46 -1.82 -10.80
CA LYS A 82 13.34 -2.92 -10.40
C LYS A 82 13.02 -4.24 -11.11
N LEU A 83 11.77 -4.48 -11.46
CA LEU A 83 11.33 -5.60 -12.30
C LEU A 83 11.53 -5.37 -13.82
N GLY A 84 12.04 -4.21 -14.23
CA GLY A 84 12.33 -3.87 -15.63
C GLY A 84 11.15 -3.30 -16.41
N ASP A 85 9.97 -3.12 -15.81
CA ASP A 85 8.80 -2.51 -16.47
C ASP A 85 8.86 -0.98 -16.37
N LYS A 86 9.80 -0.38 -17.15
CA LYS A 86 10.03 1.06 -17.18
C LYS A 86 8.79 1.87 -17.56
N ALA A 87 7.90 1.30 -18.38
CA ALA A 87 6.68 1.99 -18.81
C ALA A 87 5.67 2.14 -17.68
N LYS A 88 5.49 1.08 -16.86
CA LYS A 88 4.66 1.16 -15.66
C LYS A 88 5.29 2.04 -14.61
N ALA A 89 6.60 1.92 -14.39
CA ALA A 89 7.33 2.79 -13.46
C ALA A 89 7.09 4.26 -13.77
N MET A 90 7.29 4.68 -15.01
CA MET A 90 7.02 6.05 -15.50
C MET A 90 5.57 6.48 -15.20
N THR A 91 4.61 5.58 -15.43
CA THR A 91 3.19 5.87 -15.17
C THR A 91 2.92 6.13 -13.70
N TYR A 92 3.49 5.32 -12.81
CA TYR A 92 3.27 5.44 -11.38
C TYR A 92 3.99 6.65 -10.78
N TYR A 93 5.23 6.93 -11.15
CA TYR A 93 5.94 8.14 -10.72
C TYR A 93 5.23 9.41 -11.19
N THR A 94 4.75 9.42 -12.45
CA THR A 94 3.94 10.55 -12.94
C THR A 94 2.68 10.76 -12.10
N LYS A 95 1.99 9.70 -11.70
CA LYS A 95 0.83 9.80 -10.82
C LYS A 95 1.20 10.31 -9.42
N ALA A 96 2.32 9.82 -8.85
CA ALA A 96 2.81 10.29 -7.55
C ALA A 96 3.10 11.79 -7.60
N LEU A 97 3.85 12.26 -8.59
CA LEU A 97 4.22 13.67 -8.75
C LEU A 97 3.05 14.57 -9.15
N ASN A 98 2.00 14.05 -9.78
CA ASN A 98 0.76 14.80 -9.99
C ASN A 98 0.00 15.04 -8.68
N LYS A 99 0.15 14.20 -7.68
CA LYS A 99 -0.43 14.38 -6.35
C LYS A 99 0.46 15.27 -5.48
N GLU A 100 1.74 14.97 -5.47
CA GLU A 100 2.75 15.64 -4.66
C GLU A 100 3.97 15.99 -5.53
N PRO A 101 3.99 17.18 -6.18
CA PRO A 101 5.07 17.55 -7.10
C PRO A 101 6.48 17.54 -6.48
N ASN A 102 6.57 17.75 -5.17
CA ASN A 102 7.83 17.77 -4.42
C ASN A 102 8.08 16.47 -3.63
N HIS A 103 7.39 15.39 -3.94
CA HIS A 103 7.65 14.09 -3.30
C HIS A 103 9.08 13.64 -3.58
N LEU A 104 9.91 13.52 -2.52
CA LEU A 104 11.35 13.34 -2.68
C LEU A 104 11.68 12.04 -3.44
N GLY A 105 11.33 10.88 -2.89
CA GLY A 105 11.65 9.60 -3.55
C GLY A 105 11.05 9.44 -4.95
N ALA A 106 9.90 10.08 -5.26
CA ALA A 106 9.36 10.00 -6.63
C ALA A 106 10.15 10.87 -7.63
N ASN A 107 10.73 11.99 -7.20
CA ASN A 107 11.63 12.78 -8.02
C ASN A 107 12.97 12.06 -8.22
N GLU A 108 13.57 11.52 -7.17
CA GLU A 108 14.78 10.71 -7.21
C GLU A 108 14.61 9.52 -8.18
N TYR A 109 13.71 8.60 -7.90
CA TYR A 109 13.55 7.38 -8.70
C TYR A 109 13.07 7.63 -10.13
N MET A 110 12.34 8.72 -10.38
CA MET A 110 12.01 9.14 -11.74
C MET A 110 13.25 9.71 -12.45
N GLY A 111 14.15 10.38 -11.72
CA GLY A 111 15.43 10.85 -12.21
C GLY A 111 16.31 9.68 -12.68
N GLU A 112 16.50 8.69 -11.79
CA GLU A 112 17.22 7.46 -12.13
C GLU A 112 16.60 6.73 -13.34
N LEU A 113 15.24 6.63 -13.39
CA LEU A 113 14.56 6.05 -14.54
C LEU A 113 14.89 6.80 -15.85
N TYR A 114 15.00 8.12 -15.82
CA TYR A 114 15.43 8.90 -16.98
C TYR A 114 16.87 8.60 -17.39
N LEU A 115 17.80 8.41 -16.44
CA LEU A 115 19.17 7.97 -16.77
C LEU A 115 19.16 6.59 -17.43
N GLU A 116 18.40 5.64 -16.90
CA GLU A 116 18.23 4.32 -17.51
C GLU A 116 17.60 4.37 -18.93
N MET A 117 16.92 5.46 -19.27
CA MET A 117 16.34 5.73 -20.59
C MET A 117 17.23 6.61 -21.47
N ASN A 118 18.44 6.95 -21.00
CA ASN A 118 19.40 7.86 -21.65
C ASN A 118 18.82 9.28 -21.84
N ASP A 119 18.03 9.77 -20.91
CA ASP A 119 17.44 11.12 -20.93
C ASP A 119 18.01 11.97 -19.78
N LEU A 120 19.34 12.22 -19.84
CA LEU A 120 20.07 13.03 -18.86
C LEU A 120 19.38 14.40 -18.60
N PRO A 121 18.89 15.15 -19.59
CA PRO A 121 18.28 16.45 -19.33
C PRO A 121 17.08 16.35 -18.38
N LYS A 122 16.25 15.28 -18.48
CA LYS A 122 15.13 15.10 -17.58
C LYS A 122 15.53 14.61 -16.19
N ALA A 123 16.61 13.84 -16.08
CA ALA A 123 17.17 13.51 -14.78
C ALA A 123 17.63 14.78 -14.04
N GLU A 124 18.36 15.67 -14.72
CA GLU A 124 18.78 16.95 -14.16
C GLU A 124 17.60 17.88 -13.78
N GLU A 125 16.47 17.82 -14.52
CA GLU A 125 15.23 18.50 -14.08
C GLU A 125 14.70 17.96 -12.76
N ARG A 126 14.76 16.64 -12.54
CA ARG A 126 14.33 16.04 -11.24
C ARG A 126 15.27 16.44 -10.13
N LEU A 127 16.58 16.42 -10.37
CA LEU A 127 17.57 16.89 -9.40
C LEU A 127 17.33 18.36 -9.01
N ALA A 128 17.01 19.22 -9.97
CA ALA A 128 16.69 20.62 -9.67
C ALA A 128 15.42 20.78 -8.79
N VAL A 129 14.43 19.90 -8.96
CA VAL A 129 13.25 19.86 -8.07
C VAL A 129 13.66 19.46 -6.67
N LEU A 130 14.46 18.40 -6.50
CA LEU A 130 14.96 17.94 -5.19
C LEU A 130 15.77 19.05 -4.49
N LYS A 131 16.68 19.70 -5.21
CA LYS A 131 17.43 20.84 -4.68
C LYS A 131 16.53 21.95 -4.14
N SER A 132 15.42 22.20 -4.80
CA SER A 132 14.43 23.22 -4.37
C SER A 132 13.57 22.74 -3.21
N ALA A 133 13.26 21.45 -3.14
CA ALA A 133 12.34 20.87 -2.15
C ALA A 133 13.01 20.61 -0.80
N CYS A 134 14.23 20.09 -0.79
CA CYS A 134 14.97 19.72 0.42
C CYS A 134 16.38 20.33 0.49
N GLY A 135 16.98 20.64 -0.63
CA GLY A 135 18.31 21.28 -0.75
C GLY A 135 19.49 20.36 -0.47
N ASP A 136 19.42 19.59 0.61
CA ASP A 136 20.51 18.74 1.12
C ASP A 136 19.86 17.57 1.87
N CYS A 137 19.38 16.58 1.11
CA CYS A 137 18.72 15.36 1.61
C CYS A 137 19.26 14.16 0.83
N ASP A 138 19.09 12.98 1.42
CA ASP A 138 19.61 11.73 0.85
C ASP A 138 19.17 11.54 -0.60
N GLU A 139 17.90 11.83 -0.93
CA GLU A 139 17.36 11.68 -2.30
C GLU A 139 18.00 12.66 -3.30
N TYR A 140 18.43 13.83 -2.85
CA TYR A 140 19.17 14.76 -3.70
C TYR A 140 20.60 14.24 -3.94
N ASP A 141 21.29 13.85 -2.89
CA ASP A 141 22.67 13.37 -2.97
C ASP A 141 22.75 12.09 -3.81
N ASP A 142 21.83 11.14 -3.60
CA ASP A 142 21.76 9.88 -4.36
C ASP A 142 21.55 10.13 -5.87
N LEU A 143 20.61 11.01 -6.25
CA LEU A 143 20.41 11.32 -7.66
C LEU A 143 21.55 12.16 -8.27
N GLU A 144 22.20 13.04 -7.49
CA GLU A 144 23.39 13.80 -7.96
C GLU A 144 24.53 12.83 -8.29
N ASP A 145 24.80 11.87 -7.40
CA ASP A 145 25.82 10.85 -7.59
C ASP A 145 25.53 9.97 -8.84
N GLU A 146 24.30 9.51 -9.01
CA GLU A 146 23.89 8.73 -10.20
C GLU A 146 24.02 9.53 -11.52
N ILE A 147 23.75 10.82 -11.48
CA ILE A 147 23.93 11.72 -12.65
C ILE A 147 25.42 11.88 -12.97
N ASP A 148 26.26 12.03 -11.95
CA ASP A 148 27.70 12.20 -12.15
C ASP A 148 28.33 10.91 -12.66
N ASP A 149 27.95 9.76 -12.11
CA ASP A 149 28.36 8.43 -12.59
C ASP A 149 27.94 8.23 -14.06
N TYR A 150 26.70 8.58 -14.38
CA TYR A 150 26.22 8.53 -15.78
C TYR A 150 27.04 9.40 -16.73
N LYS A 151 27.40 10.63 -16.32
CA LYS A 151 28.23 11.54 -17.12
C LYS A 151 29.62 10.96 -17.35
N ASP A 152 30.23 10.40 -16.31
CA ASP A 152 31.57 9.81 -16.38
C ASP A 152 31.59 8.60 -17.31
N GLU A 153 30.60 7.71 -17.21
CA GLU A 153 30.46 6.53 -18.08
C GLU A 153 30.29 6.92 -19.57
N HIS A 154 29.63 8.04 -19.84
CA HIS A 154 29.33 8.50 -21.19
C HIS A 154 30.31 9.56 -21.72
N GLY A 155 31.33 9.95 -20.92
CA GLY A 155 32.32 10.94 -21.29
C GLY A 155 31.74 12.34 -21.50
N LEU A 156 30.76 12.72 -20.69
CA LEU A 156 30.02 13.99 -20.77
C LEU A 156 30.49 15.04 -19.75
N SER A 157 31.61 14.80 -19.05
CA SER A 157 32.21 15.69 -18.04
C SER A 157 32.82 16.94 -18.63
#